data_1c98c06f86f417a2a462316c475fa270
#
_entry.id   1c98c06f86f417a2a462316c475fa270
#
_cell.length_a   1.000
_cell.length_b   1.000
_cell.length_c   1.000
_cell.angle_alpha   90.00
_cell.angle_beta   90.00
_cell.angle_gamma   90.00
#
_symmetry.space_group_name_H-M   'P 1'
#
loop_
_entity.id
_entity.type
_entity.pdbx_description
1 polymer ?
#
loop_
_entity_poly.entity_id
_entity_poly.type
_entity_poly.pdbx_seq_one_letter_code
_entity_poly.pdbx_strand_id
1 'polypeptide(L)'
;MGEAKIPGPAYGVRTPRLLIRCWHPRDAEMLKTAIDQSLEHLRPWMPWTSEEPEELQAKIDRLRSWRAMFDLGKDLVYGLFTPDENKVLGSSGLHTRVGQGAREIGYWIHADHINQGLATEAAGALTRIAFELDDVVRVEIHCDPRNVRSATVPRKLGFTHEATLRDRTIDAAGERHDTMIWTLFRHEYVESRAHDITLRAWDVVGRRIL
;
A
#
# COMPACT_ATOMS: atom_id res chain seq x y z
N MET A 1 -29.27 -4.51 18.75
CA MET A 1 -29.33 -3.98 17.39
C MET A 1 -27.88 -4.09 16.88
N GLY A 2 -27.57 -5.06 16.01
CA GLY A 2 -26.25 -5.17 15.44
C GLY A 2 -25.99 -3.95 14.56
N GLU A 3 -24.85 -3.30 14.76
CA GLU A 3 -24.37 -2.28 13.83
C GLU A 3 -24.34 -2.89 12.42
N ALA A 4 -24.97 -2.20 11.47
CA ALA A 4 -24.95 -2.63 10.08
C ALA A 4 -23.49 -2.62 9.61
N LYS A 5 -22.95 -3.79 9.27
CA LYS A 5 -21.60 -3.93 8.75
C LYS A 5 -21.46 -3.02 7.53
N ILE A 6 -20.52 -2.07 7.57
CA ILE A 6 -20.25 -1.17 6.45
C ILE A 6 -19.74 -2.02 5.28
N PRO A 7 -20.41 -2.01 4.13
CA PRO A 7 -20.08 -2.95 3.07
C PRO A 7 -18.85 -2.52 2.27
N GLY A 8 -17.96 -3.45 2.03
CA GLY A 8 -16.90 -3.39 1.02
C GLY A 8 -15.66 -2.59 1.41
N PRO A 9 -14.66 -2.59 0.52
CA PRO A 9 -13.43 -1.86 0.75
C PRO A 9 -13.63 -0.33 0.66
N ALA A 10 -12.74 0.44 1.27
CA ALA A 10 -12.63 1.87 1.05
C ALA A 10 -12.14 2.13 -0.39
N TYR A 11 -12.97 2.73 -1.24
CA TYR A 11 -12.60 3.07 -2.62
C TYR A 11 -11.78 4.35 -2.73
N GLY A 12 -11.92 5.24 -1.78
CA GLY A 12 -11.14 6.44 -1.64
C GLY A 12 -10.85 6.75 -0.17
N VAL A 13 -9.63 7.16 0.11
CA VAL A 13 -9.16 7.58 1.43
C VAL A 13 -8.41 8.90 1.24
N ARG A 14 -8.80 9.94 1.95
CA ARG A 14 -8.14 11.24 1.94
C ARG A 14 -7.45 11.49 3.27
N THR A 15 -6.18 11.79 3.19
CA THR A 15 -5.35 12.28 4.30
C THR A 15 -5.00 13.76 4.08
N PRO A 16 -4.24 14.42 4.94
CA PRO A 16 -3.84 15.82 4.71
C PRO A 16 -3.08 16.07 3.40
N ARG A 17 -2.29 15.08 2.92
CA ARG A 17 -1.40 15.27 1.77
C ARG A 17 -1.65 14.30 0.63
N LEU A 18 -2.47 13.25 0.83
CA LEU A 18 -2.70 12.21 -0.14
C LEU A 18 -4.19 12.03 -0.44
N LEU A 19 -4.48 11.72 -1.69
CA LEU A 19 -5.65 10.95 -2.06
C LEU A 19 -5.20 9.54 -2.41
N ILE A 20 -5.66 8.58 -1.62
CA ILE A 20 -5.41 7.14 -1.79
C ILE A 20 -6.69 6.54 -2.34
N ARG A 21 -6.69 6.07 -3.58
CA ARG A 21 -7.90 5.49 -4.19
C ARG A 21 -7.56 4.27 -5.03
N CYS A 22 -8.57 3.41 -5.25
CA CYS A 22 -8.40 2.31 -6.19
C CYS A 22 -8.01 2.85 -7.58
N TRP A 23 -7.17 2.10 -8.27
CA TRP A 23 -6.75 2.43 -9.62
C TRP A 23 -7.91 2.35 -10.61
N HIS A 24 -7.87 3.20 -11.62
CA HIS A 24 -8.73 3.13 -12.79
C HIS A 24 -7.87 2.92 -14.05
N PRO A 25 -8.31 2.15 -15.07
CA PRO A 25 -7.54 1.94 -16.30
C PRO A 25 -7.10 3.23 -17.01
N ARG A 26 -7.87 4.32 -16.89
CA ARG A 26 -7.51 5.64 -17.41
C ARG A 26 -6.27 6.26 -16.76
N ASP A 27 -5.83 5.76 -15.60
CA ASP A 27 -4.66 6.25 -14.88
C ASP A 27 -3.34 5.66 -15.45
N ALA A 28 -3.42 4.81 -16.49
CA ALA A 28 -2.28 4.05 -17.01
C ALA A 28 -1.12 4.92 -17.47
N GLU A 29 -1.38 6.05 -18.12
CA GLU A 29 -0.34 7.00 -18.56
C GLU A 29 0.37 7.64 -17.35
N MET A 30 -0.38 8.05 -16.33
CA MET A 30 0.19 8.63 -15.12
C MET A 30 1.00 7.59 -14.35
N LEU A 31 0.49 6.35 -14.24
CA LEU A 31 1.22 5.26 -13.60
C LEU A 31 2.51 4.94 -14.35
N LYS A 32 2.44 4.80 -15.69
CA LYS A 32 3.62 4.54 -16.52
C LYS A 32 4.67 5.63 -16.33
N THR A 33 4.29 6.89 -16.45
CA THR A 33 5.20 8.03 -16.26
C THR A 33 5.86 8.00 -14.89
N ALA A 34 5.09 7.76 -13.83
CA ALA A 34 5.60 7.73 -12.47
C ALA A 34 6.58 6.56 -12.23
N ILE A 35 6.30 5.39 -12.82
CA ILE A 35 7.20 4.23 -12.75
C ILE A 35 8.47 4.51 -13.54
N ASP A 36 8.38 4.92 -14.81
CA ASP A 36 9.53 5.17 -15.67
C ASP A 36 10.51 6.19 -15.03
N GLN A 37 9.99 7.25 -14.42
CA GLN A 37 10.78 8.26 -13.70
C GLN A 37 11.38 7.75 -12.40
N SER A 38 10.90 6.63 -11.87
CA SER A 38 11.33 6.07 -10.58
C SER A 38 12.09 4.76 -10.70
N LEU A 39 12.31 4.22 -11.91
CA LEU A 39 12.86 2.87 -12.12
C LEU A 39 14.20 2.65 -11.43
N GLU A 40 15.14 3.56 -11.57
CA GLU A 40 16.47 3.45 -10.94
C GLU A 40 16.37 3.34 -9.42
N HIS A 41 15.47 4.13 -8.83
CA HIS A 41 15.20 4.11 -7.39
C HIS A 41 14.50 2.82 -6.93
N LEU A 42 13.60 2.25 -7.75
CA LEU A 42 12.75 1.12 -7.38
C LEU A 42 13.43 -0.25 -7.59
N ARG A 43 14.25 -0.39 -8.62
CA ARG A 43 14.90 -1.65 -9.02
C ARG A 43 15.57 -2.43 -7.88
N PRO A 44 16.30 -1.81 -6.94
CA PRO A 44 16.92 -2.55 -5.85
C PRO A 44 15.93 -3.19 -4.87
N TRP A 45 14.65 -2.78 -4.90
CA TRP A 45 13.67 -3.13 -3.86
C TRP A 45 12.42 -3.82 -4.37
N MET A 46 12.10 -3.65 -5.67
CA MET A 46 10.84 -4.07 -6.26
C MET A 46 11.07 -5.12 -7.36
N PRO A 47 10.85 -6.43 -7.07
CA PRO A 47 11.09 -7.50 -8.04
C PRO A 47 10.36 -7.30 -9.38
N TRP A 48 9.14 -6.76 -9.36
CA TRP A 48 8.32 -6.53 -10.55
C TRP A 48 8.94 -5.53 -11.54
N THR A 49 9.95 -4.75 -11.14
CA THR A 49 10.66 -3.82 -12.02
C THR A 49 11.56 -4.52 -13.05
N SER A 50 11.76 -5.83 -12.95
CA SER A 50 12.43 -6.64 -13.97
C SER A 50 11.69 -6.64 -15.31
N GLU A 51 10.38 -6.41 -15.29
CA GLU A 51 9.52 -6.32 -16.48
C GLU A 51 9.43 -4.90 -17.04
N GLU A 52 10.02 -3.91 -16.35
CA GLU A 52 9.95 -2.50 -16.75
C GLU A 52 11.15 -2.05 -17.61
N PRO A 53 10.95 -1.11 -18.54
CA PRO A 53 9.71 -0.38 -18.85
C PRO A 53 8.73 -1.21 -19.68
N GLU A 54 7.45 -1.18 -19.31
CA GLU A 54 6.37 -1.82 -20.06
C GLU A 54 5.69 -0.83 -21.02
N GLU A 55 5.05 -1.38 -22.06
CA GLU A 55 4.21 -0.62 -22.95
C GLU A 55 2.91 -0.15 -22.27
N LEU A 56 2.33 0.96 -22.77
CA LEU A 56 1.12 1.54 -22.19
C LEU A 56 -0.05 0.55 -22.13
N GLN A 57 -0.19 -0.30 -23.16
CA GLN A 57 -1.27 -1.31 -23.19
C GLN A 57 -1.14 -2.32 -22.04
N ALA A 58 0.08 -2.75 -21.70
CA ALA A 58 0.31 -3.63 -20.56
C ALA A 58 -0.10 -2.95 -19.23
N LYS A 59 0.16 -1.65 -19.07
CA LYS A 59 -0.33 -0.88 -17.91
C LYS A 59 -1.85 -0.82 -17.84
N ILE A 60 -2.52 -0.57 -18.98
CA ILE A 60 -3.99 -0.57 -19.05
C ILE A 60 -4.54 -1.92 -18.60
N ASP A 61 -4.01 -3.03 -19.10
CA ASP A 61 -4.47 -4.38 -18.78
C ASP A 61 -4.17 -4.74 -17.32
N ARG A 62 -3.03 -4.33 -16.79
CA ARG A 62 -2.69 -4.47 -15.37
C ARG A 62 -3.67 -3.71 -14.48
N LEU A 63 -3.98 -2.45 -14.79
CA LEU A 63 -4.94 -1.66 -14.02
C LEU A 63 -6.37 -2.22 -14.10
N ARG A 64 -6.77 -2.78 -15.25
CA ARG A 64 -8.05 -3.51 -15.37
C ARG A 64 -8.09 -4.72 -14.42
N SER A 65 -7.00 -5.49 -14.36
CA SER A 65 -6.89 -6.64 -13.47
C SER A 65 -6.94 -6.22 -12.00
N TRP A 66 -6.16 -5.20 -11.59
CA TRP A 66 -6.18 -4.68 -10.23
C TRP A 66 -7.56 -4.16 -9.84
N ARG A 67 -8.24 -3.44 -10.75
CA ARG A 67 -9.60 -2.97 -10.51
C ARG A 67 -10.58 -4.12 -10.30
N ALA A 68 -10.51 -5.16 -11.10
CA ALA A 68 -11.37 -6.34 -10.95
C ALA A 68 -11.14 -7.05 -9.60
N MET A 69 -9.87 -7.22 -9.18
CA MET A 69 -9.53 -7.82 -7.89
C MET A 69 -9.99 -6.94 -6.73
N PHE A 70 -9.90 -5.62 -6.88
CA PHE A 70 -10.36 -4.65 -5.90
C PHE A 70 -11.87 -4.72 -5.72
N ASP A 71 -12.63 -4.68 -6.81
CA ASP A 71 -14.11 -4.74 -6.80
C ASP A 71 -14.61 -6.08 -6.21
N LEU A 72 -13.84 -7.15 -6.35
CA LEU A 72 -14.12 -8.47 -5.74
C LEU A 72 -13.64 -8.57 -4.27
N GLY A 73 -12.97 -7.56 -3.72
CA GLY A 73 -12.42 -7.58 -2.37
C GLY A 73 -11.28 -8.62 -2.18
N LYS A 74 -10.64 -9.05 -3.28
CA LYS A 74 -9.60 -10.10 -3.25
C LYS A 74 -8.20 -9.56 -3.02
N ASP A 75 -7.88 -8.40 -3.61
CA ASP A 75 -6.62 -7.70 -3.42
C ASP A 75 -6.85 -6.21 -3.63
N LEU A 76 -6.46 -5.40 -2.66
CA LEU A 76 -6.80 -3.97 -2.64
C LEU A 76 -5.57 -3.13 -2.99
N VAL A 77 -5.32 -2.93 -4.27
CA VAL A 77 -4.21 -2.09 -4.76
C VAL A 77 -4.69 -0.66 -4.98
N TYR A 78 -4.03 0.29 -4.33
CA TYR A 78 -4.34 1.71 -4.36
C TYR A 78 -3.25 2.51 -5.08
N GLY A 79 -3.68 3.54 -5.81
CA GLY A 79 -2.80 4.63 -6.22
C GLY A 79 -2.70 5.68 -5.11
N LEU A 80 -1.51 6.25 -4.97
CA LEU A 80 -1.26 7.40 -4.12
C LEU A 80 -1.16 8.64 -5.02
N PHE A 81 -2.07 9.57 -4.84
CA PHE A 81 -2.16 10.76 -5.68
C PHE A 81 -1.98 12.03 -4.83
N THR A 82 -1.63 13.12 -5.51
CA THR A 82 -1.82 14.46 -4.93
C THR A 82 -3.30 14.71 -4.63
N PRO A 83 -3.65 15.62 -3.70
CA PRO A 83 -5.06 15.89 -3.34
C PRO A 83 -5.95 16.34 -4.51
N ASP A 84 -5.35 16.92 -5.56
CA ASP A 84 -6.01 17.36 -6.81
C ASP A 84 -5.99 16.28 -7.92
N GLU A 85 -5.46 15.09 -7.64
CA GLU A 85 -5.33 13.95 -8.54
C GLU A 85 -4.46 14.17 -9.80
N ASN A 86 -3.67 15.23 -9.84
CA ASN A 86 -2.87 15.59 -11.02
C ASN A 86 -1.55 14.82 -11.13
N LYS A 87 -1.10 14.17 -10.06
CA LYS A 87 0.14 13.39 -10.04
C LYS A 87 0.00 12.10 -9.25
N VAL A 88 0.67 11.07 -9.75
CA VAL A 88 0.92 9.82 -9.02
C VAL A 88 2.16 10.02 -8.15
N LEU A 89 1.98 9.88 -6.85
CA LEU A 89 3.04 9.95 -5.84
C LEU A 89 3.59 8.57 -5.45
N GLY A 90 2.92 7.51 -5.90
CA GLY A 90 3.28 6.13 -5.62
C GLY A 90 2.10 5.17 -5.68
N SER A 91 2.27 4.00 -5.11
CA SER A 91 1.20 3.01 -4.93
C SER A 91 1.36 2.30 -3.60
N SER A 92 0.26 1.78 -3.09
CA SER A 92 0.24 0.94 -1.89
C SER A 92 -0.88 -0.10 -2.01
N GLY A 93 -0.95 -1.05 -1.09
CA GLY A 93 -1.99 -2.07 -1.12
C GLY A 93 -2.26 -2.68 0.23
N LEU A 94 -3.45 -3.30 0.35
CA LEU A 94 -3.85 -4.19 1.44
C LEU A 94 -3.98 -5.60 0.83
N HIS A 95 -2.87 -6.33 0.86
CA HIS A 95 -2.75 -7.65 0.26
C HIS A 95 -3.21 -8.75 1.22
N THR A 96 -3.87 -9.80 0.68
CA THR A 96 -4.42 -10.91 1.47
C THR A 96 -3.45 -12.09 1.63
N ARG A 97 -2.24 -12.00 1.08
CA ARG A 97 -1.27 -13.09 0.95
C ARG A 97 -0.60 -13.58 2.25
N VAL A 98 -0.84 -12.91 3.37
CA VAL A 98 -0.28 -13.26 4.70
C VAL A 98 -1.23 -14.06 5.58
N GLY A 99 -2.27 -14.63 4.99
CA GLY A 99 -3.22 -15.53 5.65
C GLY A 99 -4.52 -14.86 6.08
N GLN A 100 -5.41 -15.70 6.61
CA GLN A 100 -6.76 -15.27 6.99
C GLN A 100 -6.71 -14.27 8.17
N GLY A 101 -7.58 -13.26 8.13
CA GLY A 101 -7.67 -12.23 9.17
C GLY A 101 -6.47 -11.30 9.23
N ALA A 102 -5.67 -11.23 8.17
CA ALA A 102 -4.50 -10.37 8.09
C ALA A 102 -4.44 -9.60 6.77
N ARG A 103 -3.69 -8.49 6.77
CA ARG A 103 -3.30 -7.75 5.56
C ARG A 103 -1.82 -7.47 5.58
N GLU A 104 -1.20 -7.55 4.41
CA GLU A 104 0.15 -7.01 4.20
C GLU A 104 0.05 -5.68 3.48
N ILE A 105 0.75 -4.68 3.99
CA ILE A 105 0.90 -3.37 3.33
C ILE A 105 2.21 -3.35 2.56
N GLY A 106 2.10 -3.30 1.22
CA GLY A 106 3.21 -2.96 0.33
C GLY A 106 3.09 -1.52 -0.14
N TYR A 107 4.20 -0.85 -0.46
CA TYR A 107 4.20 0.52 -1.00
C TYR A 107 5.47 0.83 -1.78
N TRP A 108 5.34 1.77 -2.70
CA TRP A 108 6.46 2.50 -3.27
C TRP A 108 6.08 3.98 -3.43
N ILE A 109 7.09 4.85 -3.41
CA ILE A 109 6.94 6.30 -3.57
C ILE A 109 7.77 6.75 -4.76
N HIS A 110 7.22 7.67 -5.56
CA HIS A 110 7.89 8.32 -6.68
C HIS A 110 9.24 8.92 -6.24
N ALA A 111 10.27 8.77 -7.08
CA ALA A 111 11.64 9.15 -6.74
C ALA A 111 11.76 10.61 -6.25
N ASP A 112 11.05 11.55 -6.89
CA ASP A 112 11.07 12.98 -6.52
C ASP A 112 10.35 13.30 -5.21
N HIS A 113 9.61 12.34 -4.65
CA HIS A 113 8.76 12.53 -3.46
C HIS A 113 9.17 11.67 -2.26
N ILE A 114 10.34 11.02 -2.33
CA ILE A 114 10.89 10.25 -1.20
C ILE A 114 11.29 11.17 -0.03
N ASN A 115 11.48 10.56 1.15
CA ASN A 115 11.90 11.25 2.39
C ASN A 115 10.97 12.38 2.88
N GLN A 116 9.76 12.48 2.34
CA GLN A 116 8.75 13.47 2.76
C GLN A 116 7.70 12.89 3.72
N GLY A 117 7.87 11.62 4.14
CA GLY A 117 6.95 10.94 5.06
C GLY A 117 5.66 10.40 4.40
N LEU A 118 5.53 10.46 3.07
CA LEU A 118 4.32 10.01 2.35
C LEU A 118 4.07 8.51 2.52
N ALA A 119 5.12 7.67 2.52
CA ALA A 119 4.98 6.23 2.79
C ALA A 119 4.41 5.96 4.18
N THR A 120 4.88 6.72 5.20
CA THR A 120 4.37 6.59 6.57
C THR A 120 2.91 7.01 6.67
N GLU A 121 2.53 8.11 6.01
CA GLU A 121 1.14 8.58 5.97
C GLU A 121 0.22 7.58 5.26
N ALA A 122 0.63 7.06 4.10
CA ALA A 122 -0.13 6.08 3.34
C ALA A 122 -0.29 4.75 4.10
N ALA A 123 0.83 4.20 4.61
CA ALA A 123 0.80 2.95 5.36
C ALA A 123 -0.02 3.08 6.65
N GLY A 124 0.10 4.19 7.37
CA GLY A 124 -0.73 4.45 8.55
C GLY A 124 -2.22 4.58 8.23
N ALA A 125 -2.57 5.27 7.14
CA ALA A 125 -3.95 5.37 6.69
C ALA A 125 -4.52 3.99 6.31
N LEU A 126 -3.78 3.18 5.56
CA LEU A 126 -4.23 1.83 5.20
C LEU A 126 -4.24 0.86 6.40
N THR A 127 -3.34 1.02 7.36
CA THR A 127 -3.40 0.27 8.63
C THR A 127 -4.71 0.56 9.36
N ARG A 128 -5.10 1.84 9.42
CA ARG A 128 -6.36 2.26 10.01
C ARG A 128 -7.56 1.67 9.27
N ILE A 129 -7.58 1.71 7.94
CA ILE A 129 -8.61 1.07 7.11
C ILE A 129 -8.70 -0.44 7.40
N ALA A 130 -7.56 -1.14 7.47
CA ALA A 130 -7.54 -2.58 7.72
C ALA A 130 -8.16 -2.95 9.07
N PHE A 131 -7.85 -2.21 10.14
CA PHE A 131 -8.42 -2.49 11.45
C PHE A 131 -9.86 -2.03 11.60
N GLU A 132 -10.23 -0.88 11.09
CA GLU A 132 -11.54 -0.28 11.35
C GLU A 132 -12.64 -0.76 10.37
N LEU A 133 -12.27 -1.13 9.11
CA LEU A 133 -13.24 -1.55 8.09
C LEU A 133 -13.12 -3.02 7.69
N ASP A 134 -11.90 -3.57 7.54
CA ASP A 134 -11.69 -4.97 7.13
C ASP A 134 -11.73 -5.95 8.31
N ASP A 135 -11.75 -5.45 9.54
CA ASP A 135 -11.83 -6.23 10.79
C ASP A 135 -10.72 -7.30 10.92
N VAL A 136 -9.50 -6.98 10.49
CA VAL A 136 -8.38 -7.90 10.58
C VAL A 136 -7.81 -7.99 12.00
N VAL A 137 -7.13 -9.08 12.32
CA VAL A 137 -6.47 -9.29 13.62
C VAL A 137 -5.05 -8.73 13.66
N ARG A 138 -4.41 -8.60 12.48
CA ARG A 138 -3.07 -8.02 12.35
C ARG A 138 -2.84 -7.40 10.97
N VAL A 139 -1.90 -6.49 10.93
CA VAL A 139 -1.33 -5.89 9.71
C VAL A 139 0.17 -6.12 9.70
N GLU A 140 0.70 -6.51 8.55
CA GLU A 140 2.13 -6.75 8.35
C GLU A 140 2.71 -5.77 7.31
N ILE A 141 4.00 -5.41 7.49
CA ILE A 141 4.81 -4.71 6.49
C ILE A 141 6.09 -5.51 6.31
N HIS A 142 6.37 -5.91 5.09
CA HIS A 142 7.56 -6.68 4.74
C HIS A 142 8.55 -5.80 3.99
N CYS A 143 9.84 -5.89 4.32
CA CYS A 143 10.89 -5.16 3.60
C CYS A 143 12.26 -5.85 3.70
N ASP A 144 13.11 -5.57 2.73
CA ASP A 144 14.52 -5.97 2.75
C ASP A 144 15.25 -5.25 3.92
N PRO A 145 16.04 -5.96 4.76
CA PRO A 145 16.82 -5.34 5.85
C PRO A 145 17.75 -4.22 5.40
N ARG A 146 18.23 -4.26 4.16
CA ARG A 146 19.09 -3.21 3.58
C ARG A 146 18.30 -1.94 3.23
N ASN A 147 16.96 -2.04 3.09
CA ASN A 147 16.10 -0.90 2.83
C ASN A 147 15.71 -0.20 4.15
N VAL A 148 16.69 0.48 4.75
CA VAL A 148 16.52 1.19 6.03
C VAL A 148 15.39 2.22 5.98
N ARG A 149 15.16 2.83 4.80
CA ARG A 149 14.05 3.78 4.60
C ARG A 149 12.70 3.09 4.75
N SER A 150 12.54 1.93 4.12
CA SER A 150 11.31 1.14 4.24
C SER A 150 11.11 0.64 5.67
N ALA A 151 12.14 0.10 6.33
CA ALA A 151 12.08 -0.35 7.72
C ALA A 151 11.75 0.77 8.73
N THR A 152 12.01 2.03 8.38
CA THR A 152 11.66 3.18 9.23
C THR A 152 10.16 3.46 9.26
N VAL A 153 9.41 3.07 8.23
CA VAL A 153 7.96 3.30 8.13
C VAL A 153 7.19 2.53 9.21
N PRO A 154 7.27 1.17 9.28
CA PRO A 154 6.57 0.42 10.31
C PRO A 154 7.02 0.80 11.73
N ARG A 155 8.31 1.06 11.94
CA ARG A 155 8.82 1.52 13.24
C ARG A 155 8.16 2.81 13.69
N LYS A 156 7.99 3.79 12.79
CA LYS A 156 7.32 5.06 13.11
C LYS A 156 5.84 4.90 13.43
N LEU A 157 5.20 3.89 12.84
CA LEU A 157 3.78 3.61 13.04
C LEU A 157 3.49 2.74 14.28
N GLY A 158 4.52 2.23 14.96
CA GLY A 158 4.37 1.42 16.17
C GLY A 158 4.30 -0.09 15.90
N PHE A 159 4.70 -0.55 14.71
CA PHE A 159 4.82 -1.98 14.43
C PHE A 159 6.03 -2.58 15.14
N THR A 160 5.91 -3.82 15.58
CA THR A 160 6.99 -4.61 16.17
C THR A 160 7.73 -5.38 15.07
N HIS A 161 9.05 -5.37 15.07
CA HIS A 161 9.86 -6.25 14.23
C HIS A 161 9.84 -7.65 14.81
N GLU A 162 9.11 -8.58 14.19
CA GLU A 162 8.96 -9.94 14.69
C GLU A 162 10.09 -10.87 14.25
N ALA A 163 10.52 -10.75 12.98
CA ALA A 163 11.52 -11.66 12.41
C ALA A 163 12.24 -11.06 11.21
N THR A 164 13.43 -11.60 10.95
CA THR A 164 14.09 -11.51 9.63
C THR A 164 14.23 -12.92 9.07
N LEU A 165 13.53 -13.18 7.99
CA LEU A 165 13.51 -14.48 7.31
C LEU A 165 14.55 -14.50 6.20
N ARG A 166 15.40 -15.54 6.18
CA ARG A 166 16.48 -15.66 5.20
C ARG A 166 15.95 -16.08 3.84
N ASP A 167 16.52 -15.52 2.75
CA ASP A 167 16.29 -15.92 1.36
C ASP A 167 14.80 -15.97 0.95
N ARG A 168 14.01 -14.95 1.35
CA ARG A 168 12.55 -14.94 1.11
C ARG A 168 12.13 -14.19 -0.14
N THR A 169 12.90 -13.22 -0.57
CA THR A 169 12.60 -12.42 -1.77
C THR A 169 13.70 -12.57 -2.80
N ILE A 170 13.33 -12.34 -4.06
CA ILE A 170 14.26 -12.27 -5.18
C ILE A 170 14.11 -10.88 -5.77
N ASP A 171 15.22 -10.16 -5.96
CA ASP A 171 15.18 -8.83 -6.58
C ASP A 171 15.07 -8.89 -8.11
N ALA A 172 15.05 -7.72 -8.75
CA ALA A 172 14.97 -7.62 -10.21
C ALA A 172 16.21 -8.18 -10.96
N ALA A 173 17.34 -8.38 -10.26
CA ALA A 173 18.54 -9.00 -10.79
C ALA A 173 18.58 -10.53 -10.60
N GLY A 174 17.58 -11.09 -9.88
CA GLY A 174 17.50 -12.51 -9.57
C GLY A 174 18.26 -12.91 -8.29
N GLU A 175 18.77 -11.95 -7.53
CA GLU A 175 19.49 -12.19 -6.29
C GLU A 175 18.52 -12.40 -5.13
N ARG A 176 18.86 -13.36 -4.24
CA ARG A 176 18.05 -13.68 -3.06
C ARG A 176 18.38 -12.77 -1.91
N HIS A 177 17.33 -12.35 -1.21
CA HIS A 177 17.44 -11.46 -0.06
C HIS A 177 16.59 -11.87 1.11
N ASP A 178 17.04 -11.45 2.28
CA ASP A 178 16.29 -11.59 3.53
C ASP A 178 15.09 -10.64 3.54
N THR A 179 14.09 -10.99 4.34
CA THR A 179 12.89 -10.16 4.51
C THR A 179 12.61 -9.95 6.00
N MET A 180 12.56 -8.70 6.42
CA MET A 180 12.04 -8.30 7.72
C MET A 180 10.52 -8.38 7.72
N ILE A 181 9.95 -8.95 8.77
CA ILE A 181 8.52 -8.97 9.05
C ILE A 181 8.25 -8.00 10.21
N TRP A 182 7.46 -6.98 9.93
CA TRP A 182 6.97 -6.04 10.92
C TRP A 182 5.46 -6.24 11.08
N THR A 183 4.99 -6.37 12.32
CA THR A 183 3.60 -6.67 12.62
C THR A 183 3.02 -5.68 13.62
N LEU A 184 1.76 -5.32 13.40
CA LEU A 184 0.94 -4.63 14.37
C LEU A 184 -0.33 -5.46 14.58
N PHE A 185 -0.59 -5.86 15.83
CA PHE A 185 -1.81 -6.58 16.18
C PHE A 185 -2.94 -5.63 16.58
N ARG A 186 -4.19 -6.08 16.44
CA ARG A 186 -5.37 -5.31 16.80
C ARG A 186 -5.34 -4.77 18.23
N HIS A 187 -4.85 -5.55 19.18
CA HIS A 187 -4.79 -5.13 20.59
C HIS A 187 -3.73 -4.05 20.86
N GLU A 188 -2.74 -3.89 19.97
CA GLU A 188 -1.70 -2.85 20.03
C GLU A 188 -2.09 -1.59 19.23
N TYR A 189 -3.04 -1.73 18.29
CA TYR A 189 -3.39 -0.68 17.33
C TYR A 189 -3.82 0.63 18.00
N VAL A 190 -4.64 0.57 19.04
CA VAL A 190 -5.19 1.77 19.72
C VAL A 190 -4.08 2.65 20.33
N GLU A 191 -2.96 2.02 20.76
CA GLU A 191 -1.80 2.73 21.32
C GLU A 191 -0.76 3.10 20.25
N SER A 192 -0.97 2.66 19.01
CA SER A 192 -0.03 2.90 17.92
C SER A 192 -0.23 4.27 17.26
N ARG A 193 0.84 4.80 16.66
CA ARG A 193 0.74 6.04 15.85
C ARG A 193 -0.08 5.86 14.57
N ALA A 194 -0.33 4.63 14.13
CA ALA A 194 -1.22 4.37 13.00
C ALA A 194 -2.66 4.75 13.31
N HIS A 195 -3.10 4.62 14.57
CA HIS A 195 -4.43 5.05 15.03
C HIS A 195 -4.63 6.57 14.93
N ASP A 196 -3.57 7.36 15.11
CA ASP A 196 -3.65 8.83 15.12
C ASP A 196 -3.70 9.47 13.72
N ILE A 197 -3.58 8.67 12.65
CA ILE A 197 -3.59 9.19 11.29
C ILE A 197 -4.96 9.79 10.96
N THR A 198 -5.00 11.09 10.71
CA THR A 198 -6.22 11.77 10.28
C THR A 198 -6.57 11.34 8.86
N LEU A 199 -7.79 10.82 8.67
CA LEU A 199 -8.30 10.46 7.35
C LEU A 199 -9.82 10.59 7.26
N ARG A 200 -10.32 10.52 6.01
CA ARG A 200 -11.72 10.27 5.67
C ARG A 200 -11.74 9.21 4.59
N ALA A 201 -12.70 8.29 4.64
CA ALA A 201 -12.83 7.22 3.67
C ALA A 201 -14.24 7.13 3.09
N TRP A 202 -14.32 6.69 1.84
CA TRP A 202 -15.57 6.55 1.08
C TRP A 202 -15.66 5.19 0.40
N ASP A 203 -16.87 4.70 0.27
CA ASP A 203 -17.21 3.50 -0.50
C ASP A 203 -17.30 3.77 -2.02
N VAL A 204 -17.68 2.72 -2.77
CA VAL A 204 -17.79 2.77 -4.25
C VAL A 204 -18.81 3.78 -4.77
N VAL A 205 -19.81 4.14 -3.99
CA VAL A 205 -20.85 5.12 -4.37
C VAL A 205 -20.64 6.49 -3.72
N GLY A 206 -19.47 6.71 -3.11
CA GLY A 206 -19.09 7.99 -2.52
C GLY A 206 -19.68 8.26 -1.14
N ARG A 207 -20.27 7.27 -0.48
CA ARG A 207 -20.73 7.43 0.91
C ARG A 207 -19.53 7.43 1.84
N ARG A 208 -19.51 8.35 2.79
CA ARG A 208 -18.49 8.36 3.83
C ARG A 208 -18.67 7.15 4.76
N ILE A 209 -17.56 6.41 4.98
CA ILE A 209 -17.54 5.18 5.79
C ILE A 209 -16.56 5.28 6.97
N LEU A 210 -15.72 6.36 6.97
CA LEU A 210 -14.83 6.68 8.08
C LEU A 210 -14.51 8.18 8.11
#